data_e335f00af24df10ba7d30c723271013c
#
_entry.id   e335f00af24df10ba7d30c723271013c
#
_cell.length_a   1.000
_cell.length_b   1.000
_cell.length_c   1.000
_cell.angle_alpha   90.00
_cell.angle_beta   90.00
_cell.angle_gamma   90.00
#
_symmetry.space_group_name_H-M   'P 1'
#
loop_
_entity.id
_entity.type
_entity.pdbx_description
1 polymer ?
#
loop_
_entity_poly.entity_id
_entity_poly.type
_entity_poly.pdbx_seq_one_letter_code
_entity_poly.pdbx_strand_id
1 'polypeptide(L)'
;MRNTMTKLQNKFLMKEQTIRSTTWGHHFIFLNCLLAILTGFTYVYCSPGTESFISFSYLLVTWLGQISFLSFLAFLIFFFPLTFIGNFKVYRIISIIAAVLLHCLLLVDAKLFLSLKVHLSWSVVSLMIRDLTFNTGLNFNFMYIAIPLVIFLELIFARLATREIYKSEVRNNYFPAIVMTLVTACFITSHGIYIWADAANYEKITNLRSVFPAHYPMTAKSFLTTHGWIENITAKTDGTSTSNIAYPLTEIKFEEKDIQKNVITIFINGLSYSDLDAETTPNLIKLKMDNLSFENHYLPYDDLYNNLFASWFGLPIQYEQIFTSHSVENISNDVMQKEEYLIRGFTSTINGSEDSKLSKMTGMKNNKLKNLSSDTVLLNEAADFIEKNTENRMAVTLSLNSLLNINSAESHKRHLKLLDTQLGKFISRLEEKKITERTMVIISSSLGNKFIGGASVYSKKKQRVPFIIINPDSENKGVSKNILTSSFDINPTIAVEILGVTTPCVNYGIGDNVLALEQRDYIPTTQGNNLLLISQDAVTIYKRNGKVVTTTEEEIRPARANLENLIRAMRDFNRFKK
;
A
#
# COMPACT_ATOMS: atom_id res chain seq x y z
N MET A 1 -17.92 -59.16 -40.75
CA MET A 1 -17.58 -59.67 -39.44
C MET A 1 -16.19 -59.26 -38.96
N ARG A 2 -15.10 -59.42 -39.75
CA ARG A 2 -13.71 -59.09 -39.35
C ARG A 2 -13.52 -57.62 -38.98
N ASN A 3 -14.10 -56.67 -39.73
CA ASN A 3 -14.02 -55.20 -39.43
C ASN A 3 -14.78 -54.78 -38.18
N THR A 4 -15.85 -55.46 -37.82
CA THR A 4 -16.67 -55.19 -36.63
C THR A 4 -15.96 -55.71 -35.37
N MET A 5 -15.31 -56.88 -35.44
CA MET A 5 -14.52 -57.41 -34.34
C MET A 5 -13.31 -56.51 -34.03
N THR A 6 -12.61 -56.02 -35.06
CA THR A 6 -11.45 -55.10 -34.88
C THR A 6 -11.88 -53.77 -34.26
N LYS A 7 -13.04 -53.23 -34.66
CA LYS A 7 -13.60 -52.01 -34.02
C LYS A 7 -13.99 -52.22 -32.57
N LEU A 8 -14.58 -53.35 -32.24
CA LEU A 8 -14.93 -53.71 -30.84
C LEU A 8 -13.67 -53.93 -29.98
N GLN A 9 -12.67 -54.60 -30.51
CA GLN A 9 -11.40 -54.81 -29.82
C GLN A 9 -10.66 -53.49 -29.57
N ASN A 10 -10.61 -52.59 -30.55
CA ASN A 10 -10.01 -51.27 -30.37
C ASN A 10 -10.76 -50.41 -29.36
N LYS A 11 -12.08 -50.48 -29.35
CA LYS A 11 -12.91 -49.77 -28.34
C LYS A 11 -12.68 -50.29 -26.93
N PHE A 12 -12.48 -51.61 -26.78
CA PHE A 12 -12.19 -52.23 -25.48
C PHE A 12 -10.79 -51.86 -24.98
N LEU A 13 -9.79 -51.86 -25.82
CA LEU A 13 -8.42 -51.43 -25.51
C LEU A 13 -8.35 -49.95 -25.14
N MET A 14 -9.08 -49.09 -25.84
CA MET A 14 -9.15 -47.67 -25.50
C MET A 14 -9.81 -47.45 -24.15
N LYS A 15 -10.88 -48.17 -23.84
CA LYS A 15 -11.57 -48.09 -22.52
C LYS A 15 -10.65 -48.54 -21.38
N GLU A 16 -9.91 -49.65 -21.56
CA GLU A 16 -8.95 -50.14 -20.58
C GLU A 16 -7.82 -49.15 -20.35
N GLN A 17 -7.27 -48.56 -21.41
CA GLN A 17 -6.24 -47.52 -21.30
C GLN A 17 -6.74 -46.24 -20.58
N THR A 18 -7.96 -45.83 -20.88
CA THR A 18 -8.56 -44.67 -20.18
C THR A 18 -8.75 -44.93 -18.67
N ILE A 19 -9.24 -46.12 -18.30
CA ILE A 19 -9.40 -46.51 -16.88
C ILE A 19 -8.01 -46.50 -16.20
N ARG A 20 -7.01 -47.04 -16.84
CA ARG A 20 -5.64 -47.11 -16.36
C ARG A 20 -5.04 -45.72 -16.15
N SER A 21 -5.23 -44.81 -17.13
CA SER A 21 -4.79 -43.43 -17.07
C SER A 21 -5.48 -42.66 -15.96
N THR A 22 -6.80 -42.83 -15.80
CA THR A 22 -7.59 -42.18 -14.77
C THR A 22 -7.16 -42.64 -13.36
N THR A 23 -7.02 -43.93 -13.13
CA THR A 23 -6.57 -44.49 -11.86
C THR A 23 -5.19 -43.99 -11.47
N TRP A 24 -4.25 -44.00 -12.43
CA TRP A 24 -2.89 -43.49 -12.24
C TRP A 24 -2.94 -41.98 -11.92
N GLY A 25 -3.72 -41.23 -12.68
CA GLY A 25 -3.87 -39.78 -12.50
C GLY A 25 -4.37 -39.40 -11.11
N HIS A 26 -5.34 -40.11 -10.59
CA HIS A 26 -5.85 -39.84 -9.23
C HIS A 26 -4.78 -40.06 -8.14
N HIS A 27 -3.99 -41.12 -8.22
CA HIS A 27 -2.90 -41.36 -7.26
C HIS A 27 -1.76 -40.33 -7.43
N PHE A 28 -1.44 -40.00 -8.66
CA PHE A 28 -0.39 -39.04 -8.98
C PHE A 28 -0.74 -37.64 -8.48
N ILE A 29 -1.97 -37.15 -8.76
CA ILE A 29 -2.40 -35.82 -8.30
C ILE A 29 -2.57 -35.76 -6.77
N PHE A 30 -2.95 -36.86 -6.12
CA PHE A 30 -3.00 -36.90 -4.68
C PHE A 30 -1.63 -36.63 -4.04
N LEU A 31 -0.58 -37.27 -4.53
CA LEU A 31 0.79 -37.04 -4.06
C LEU A 31 1.27 -35.62 -4.37
N ASN A 32 0.92 -35.11 -5.53
CA ASN A 32 1.19 -33.73 -5.93
C ASN A 32 0.46 -32.71 -5.04
N CYS A 33 -0.78 -33.00 -4.66
CA CYS A 33 -1.54 -32.15 -3.73
C CYS A 33 -0.86 -32.07 -2.35
N LEU A 34 -0.34 -33.19 -1.85
CA LEU A 34 0.42 -33.21 -0.59
C LEU A 34 1.70 -32.36 -0.68
N LEU A 35 2.41 -32.44 -1.79
CA LEU A 35 3.60 -31.60 -2.04
C LEU A 35 3.22 -30.13 -2.14
N ALA A 36 2.12 -29.81 -2.83
CA ALA A 36 1.62 -28.44 -2.92
C ALA A 36 1.20 -27.88 -1.56
N ILE A 37 0.53 -28.68 -0.71
CA ILE A 37 0.18 -28.29 0.66
C ILE A 37 1.45 -28.01 1.47
N LEU A 38 2.47 -28.85 1.37
CA LEU A 38 3.75 -28.64 2.05
C LEU A 38 4.43 -27.35 1.58
N THR A 39 4.51 -27.13 0.28
CA THR A 39 5.03 -25.87 -0.29
C THR A 39 4.21 -24.66 0.13
N GLY A 40 2.89 -24.80 0.15
CA GLY A 40 1.94 -23.76 0.57
C GLY A 40 2.04 -23.36 2.05
N PHE A 41 2.70 -24.17 2.88
CA PHE A 41 3.00 -23.77 4.27
C PHE A 41 3.88 -22.52 4.35
N THR A 42 4.65 -22.23 3.31
CA THR A 42 5.42 -20.97 3.20
C THR A 42 4.53 -19.74 3.34
N TYR A 43 3.30 -19.77 2.81
CA TYR A 43 2.36 -18.65 2.94
C TYR A 43 1.87 -18.48 4.39
N VAL A 44 1.62 -19.60 5.08
CA VAL A 44 1.26 -19.57 6.50
C VAL A 44 2.39 -18.99 7.35
N TYR A 45 3.62 -19.43 7.10
CA TYR A 45 4.81 -18.92 7.79
C TYR A 45 5.04 -17.41 7.55
N CYS A 46 4.75 -16.94 6.33
CA CYS A 46 4.92 -15.54 5.93
C CYS A 46 3.67 -14.68 6.18
N SER A 47 2.60 -15.25 6.74
CA SER A 47 1.37 -14.51 7.01
C SER A 47 1.57 -13.49 8.13
N PRO A 48 0.76 -12.41 8.16
CA PRO A 48 0.68 -11.55 9.32
C PRO A 48 0.34 -12.35 10.58
N GLY A 49 0.89 -11.97 11.73
CA GLY A 49 0.62 -12.65 12.99
C GLY A 49 -0.89 -12.76 13.26
N THR A 50 -1.34 -13.95 13.68
CA THR A 50 -2.74 -14.18 14.03
C THR A 50 -2.95 -13.90 15.51
N GLU A 51 -3.80 -12.90 15.84
CA GLU A 51 -4.04 -12.43 17.20
C GLU A 51 -5.14 -13.19 17.95
N SER A 52 -5.90 -13.99 17.23
CA SER A 52 -7.01 -14.75 17.83
C SER A 52 -6.99 -16.18 17.36
N PHE A 53 -7.50 -17.08 18.22
CA PHE A 53 -7.67 -18.49 17.87
C PHE A 53 -8.53 -18.67 16.59
N ILE A 54 -9.52 -17.81 16.40
CA ILE A 54 -10.39 -17.85 15.21
C ILE A 54 -9.60 -17.49 13.95
N SER A 55 -8.75 -16.45 13.98
CA SER A 55 -7.91 -16.05 12.84
C SER A 55 -6.88 -17.12 12.49
N PHE A 56 -6.27 -17.73 13.51
CA PHE A 56 -5.34 -18.85 13.32
C PHE A 56 -6.04 -20.07 12.69
N SER A 57 -7.21 -20.45 13.23
CA SER A 57 -8.01 -21.55 12.69
C SER A 57 -8.45 -21.28 11.25
N TYR A 58 -8.89 -20.04 10.95
CA TYR A 58 -9.22 -19.62 9.59
C TYR A 58 -8.01 -19.76 8.65
N LEU A 59 -6.83 -19.31 9.07
CA LEU A 59 -5.60 -19.42 8.29
C LEU A 59 -5.28 -20.87 7.93
N LEU A 60 -5.35 -21.78 8.89
CA LEU A 60 -5.09 -23.22 8.67
C LEU A 60 -6.13 -23.87 7.77
N VAL A 61 -7.41 -23.59 8.00
CA VAL A 61 -8.51 -24.15 7.20
C VAL A 61 -8.43 -23.62 5.76
N THR A 62 -8.09 -22.34 5.59
CA THR A 62 -7.91 -21.71 4.27
C THR A 62 -6.69 -22.30 3.56
N TRP A 63 -5.57 -22.48 4.26
CA TRP A 63 -4.38 -23.10 3.69
C TRP A 63 -4.70 -24.49 3.10
N LEU A 64 -5.30 -25.38 3.89
CA LEU A 64 -5.66 -26.71 3.42
C LEU A 64 -6.70 -26.67 2.29
N GLY A 65 -7.75 -25.88 2.45
CA GLY A 65 -8.83 -25.78 1.47
C GLY A 65 -8.38 -25.16 0.14
N GLN A 66 -7.70 -24.01 0.19
CA GLN A 66 -7.32 -23.25 -1.01
C GLN A 66 -6.24 -23.96 -1.83
N ILE A 67 -5.18 -24.46 -1.20
CA ILE A 67 -4.10 -25.15 -1.93
C ILE A 67 -4.61 -26.46 -2.55
N SER A 68 -5.46 -27.20 -1.84
CA SER A 68 -6.06 -28.41 -2.39
C SER A 68 -7.05 -28.11 -3.51
N PHE A 69 -7.82 -27.02 -3.41
CA PHE A 69 -8.69 -26.55 -4.48
C PHE A 69 -7.90 -26.18 -5.74
N LEU A 70 -6.79 -25.47 -5.60
CA LEU A 70 -5.90 -25.16 -6.72
C LEU A 70 -5.32 -26.42 -7.36
N SER A 71 -4.93 -27.42 -6.55
CA SER A 71 -4.45 -28.71 -7.05
C SER A 71 -5.55 -29.48 -7.79
N PHE A 72 -6.79 -29.43 -7.30
CA PHE A 72 -7.94 -30.01 -7.99
C PHE A 72 -8.25 -29.28 -9.32
N LEU A 73 -8.18 -27.96 -9.32
CA LEU A 73 -8.36 -27.16 -10.53
C LEU A 73 -7.28 -27.45 -11.57
N ALA A 74 -6.03 -27.59 -11.14
CA ALA A 74 -4.92 -28.01 -12.01
C ALA A 74 -5.15 -29.40 -12.58
N PHE A 75 -5.66 -30.37 -11.78
CA PHE A 75 -6.06 -31.67 -12.27
C PHE A 75 -7.14 -31.55 -13.35
N LEU A 76 -8.18 -30.80 -13.10
CA LEU A 76 -9.32 -30.67 -14.02
C LEU A 76 -8.90 -30.04 -15.37
N ILE A 77 -8.01 -29.06 -15.33
CA ILE A 77 -7.61 -28.32 -16.54
C ILE A 77 -6.49 -29.06 -17.31
N PHE A 78 -5.49 -29.58 -16.63
CA PHE A 78 -4.29 -30.11 -17.28
C PHE A 78 -4.25 -31.62 -17.35
N PHE A 79 -4.69 -32.36 -16.34
CA PHE A 79 -4.52 -33.82 -16.29
C PHE A 79 -5.74 -34.59 -16.81
N PHE A 80 -6.95 -34.13 -16.46
CA PHE A 80 -8.16 -34.80 -16.89
C PHE A 80 -8.33 -34.86 -18.42
N PRO A 81 -8.10 -33.79 -19.18
CA PRO A 81 -8.19 -33.87 -20.65
C PRO A 81 -7.16 -34.82 -21.25
N LEU A 82 -5.99 -34.97 -20.63
CA LEU A 82 -4.95 -35.88 -21.09
C LEU A 82 -5.34 -37.36 -20.94
N THR A 83 -6.30 -37.70 -20.08
CA THR A 83 -6.78 -39.09 -19.93
C THR A 83 -7.41 -39.65 -21.19
N PHE A 84 -7.89 -38.79 -22.09
CA PHE A 84 -8.44 -39.17 -23.37
C PHE A 84 -7.36 -39.49 -24.44
N ILE A 85 -6.10 -39.25 -24.14
CA ILE A 85 -4.98 -39.69 -25.00
C ILE A 85 -4.87 -41.21 -24.89
N GLY A 86 -5.13 -41.90 -25.99
CA GLY A 86 -5.14 -43.38 -26.06
C GLY A 86 -3.79 -44.07 -25.84
N ASN A 87 -2.77 -43.38 -25.34
CA ASN A 87 -1.44 -43.91 -25.04
C ASN A 87 -1.00 -43.55 -23.61
N PHE A 88 -1.03 -44.56 -22.74
CA PHE A 88 -0.67 -44.41 -21.33
C PHE A 88 0.77 -43.91 -21.09
N LYS A 89 1.75 -44.26 -21.97
CA LYS A 89 3.13 -43.76 -21.80
C LYS A 89 3.21 -42.27 -22.09
N VAL A 90 2.54 -41.80 -23.14
CA VAL A 90 2.48 -40.38 -23.52
C VAL A 90 1.76 -39.57 -22.41
N TYR A 91 0.63 -40.10 -21.96
CA TYR A 91 -0.11 -39.51 -20.83
C TYR A 91 0.77 -39.26 -19.62
N ARG A 92 1.53 -40.28 -19.17
CA ARG A 92 2.45 -40.17 -18.03
C ARG A 92 3.52 -39.09 -18.23
N ILE A 93 4.17 -39.08 -19.38
CA ILE A 93 5.27 -38.15 -19.68
C ILE A 93 4.74 -36.69 -19.62
N ILE A 94 3.65 -36.43 -20.32
CA ILE A 94 3.05 -35.07 -20.34
C ILE A 94 2.58 -34.66 -18.93
N SER A 95 1.98 -35.59 -18.18
CA SER A 95 1.54 -35.33 -16.81
C SER A 95 2.69 -34.98 -15.87
N ILE A 96 3.81 -35.68 -15.95
CA ILE A 96 5.02 -35.39 -15.17
C ILE A 96 5.55 -33.99 -15.53
N ILE A 97 5.66 -33.67 -16.81
CA ILE A 97 6.13 -32.35 -17.27
C ILE A 97 5.19 -31.25 -16.74
N ALA A 98 3.89 -31.44 -16.86
CA ALA A 98 2.90 -30.48 -16.35
C ALA A 98 3.01 -30.30 -14.83
N ALA A 99 3.18 -31.37 -14.07
CA ALA A 99 3.36 -31.32 -12.62
C ALA A 99 4.62 -30.54 -12.21
N VAL A 100 5.75 -30.81 -12.85
CA VAL A 100 7.01 -30.09 -12.62
C VAL A 100 6.82 -28.59 -12.88
N LEU A 101 6.20 -28.23 -14.00
CA LEU A 101 5.95 -26.81 -14.34
C LEU A 101 5.05 -26.13 -13.32
N LEU A 102 3.98 -26.79 -12.87
CA LEU A 102 3.05 -26.25 -11.88
C LEU A 102 3.71 -26.07 -10.51
N HIS A 103 4.54 -27.03 -10.07
CA HIS A 103 5.28 -26.88 -8.81
C HIS A 103 6.36 -25.81 -8.89
N CYS A 104 7.07 -25.70 -10.01
CA CYS A 104 8.02 -24.60 -10.19
C CYS A 104 7.31 -23.23 -10.16
N LEU A 105 6.12 -23.14 -10.76
CA LEU A 105 5.30 -21.93 -10.71
C LEU A 105 4.88 -21.58 -9.26
N LEU A 106 4.46 -22.59 -8.49
CA LEU A 106 4.10 -22.42 -7.08
C LEU A 106 5.31 -22.00 -6.24
N LEU A 107 6.50 -22.54 -6.48
CA LEU A 107 7.74 -22.14 -5.80
C LEU A 107 8.15 -20.71 -6.13
N VAL A 108 7.99 -20.29 -7.39
CA VAL A 108 8.21 -18.87 -7.79
C VAL A 108 7.23 -17.94 -7.08
N ASP A 109 5.94 -18.31 -7.04
CA ASP A 109 4.92 -17.53 -6.33
C ASP A 109 5.22 -17.43 -4.83
N ALA A 110 5.57 -18.56 -4.20
CA ALA A 110 5.95 -18.59 -2.78
C ALA A 110 7.17 -17.69 -2.49
N LYS A 111 8.16 -17.67 -3.38
CA LYS A 111 9.33 -16.78 -3.25
C LYS A 111 8.96 -15.31 -3.43
N LEU A 112 8.10 -14.98 -4.37
CA LEU A 112 7.58 -13.62 -4.56
C LEU A 112 6.81 -13.17 -3.31
N PHE A 113 5.94 -14.03 -2.80
CA PHE A 113 5.18 -13.71 -1.58
C PHE A 113 6.09 -13.54 -0.35
N LEU A 114 7.10 -14.39 -0.18
CA LEU A 114 8.08 -14.27 0.90
C LEU A 114 8.81 -12.92 0.85
N SER A 115 9.20 -12.47 -0.35
CA SER A 115 10.04 -11.28 -0.52
C SER A 115 9.25 -9.98 -0.66
N LEU A 116 8.08 -10.01 -1.30
CA LEU A 116 7.34 -8.82 -1.72
C LEU A 116 5.89 -8.80 -1.19
N LYS A 117 5.40 -9.88 -0.56
CA LYS A 117 3.99 -10.03 -0.14
C LYS A 117 2.99 -9.89 -1.30
N VAL A 118 3.41 -10.28 -2.51
CA VAL A 118 2.61 -10.22 -3.74
C VAL A 118 2.63 -11.58 -4.42
N HIS A 119 1.47 -12.00 -4.93
CA HIS A 119 1.34 -13.24 -5.70
C HIS A 119 1.63 -13.05 -7.18
N LEU A 120 2.05 -14.15 -7.81
CA LEU A 120 2.26 -14.22 -9.25
C LEU A 120 0.94 -13.94 -9.97
N SER A 121 0.90 -12.86 -10.74
CA SER A 121 -0.22 -12.48 -11.59
C SER A 121 0.27 -12.28 -13.02
N TRP A 122 -0.65 -12.28 -13.98
CA TRP A 122 -0.27 -11.98 -15.37
C TRP A 122 0.47 -10.65 -15.48
N SER A 123 0.09 -9.68 -14.67
CA SER A 123 0.76 -8.38 -14.58
C SER A 123 2.22 -8.52 -14.15
N VAL A 124 2.46 -9.28 -13.07
CA VAL A 124 3.82 -9.53 -12.56
C VAL A 124 4.64 -10.32 -13.57
N VAL A 125 4.09 -11.38 -14.16
CA VAL A 125 4.76 -12.18 -15.22
C VAL A 125 5.10 -11.32 -16.43
N SER A 126 4.17 -10.49 -16.90
CA SER A 126 4.40 -9.61 -18.04
C SER A 126 5.49 -8.57 -17.78
N LEU A 127 5.58 -8.07 -16.54
CA LEU A 127 6.65 -7.19 -16.10
C LEU A 127 8.00 -7.94 -16.06
N MET A 128 8.03 -9.13 -15.50
CA MET A 128 9.23 -9.97 -15.42
C MET A 128 9.78 -10.34 -16.80
N ILE A 129 8.91 -10.65 -17.79
CA ILE A 129 9.33 -11.00 -19.15
C ILE A 129 9.84 -9.77 -19.93
N ARG A 130 9.27 -8.59 -19.69
CA ARG A 130 9.66 -7.36 -20.38
C ARG A 130 10.96 -6.76 -19.90
N ASP A 131 11.32 -7.02 -18.67
CA ASP A 131 12.55 -6.53 -18.04
C ASP A 131 13.56 -7.65 -17.90
N LEU A 132 14.18 -8.04 -19.03
CA LEU A 132 15.21 -9.10 -19.10
C LEU A 132 16.52 -8.70 -18.39
N THR A 133 16.68 -7.46 -17.97
CA THR A 133 17.80 -6.98 -17.16
C THR A 133 17.45 -7.06 -15.68
N PHE A 134 17.34 -8.28 -15.17
CA PHE A 134 16.85 -8.64 -13.86
C PHE A 134 17.83 -8.25 -12.74
N ASN A 135 17.87 -6.98 -12.37
CA ASN A 135 18.63 -6.49 -11.20
C ASN A 135 17.70 -6.23 -9.99
N THR A 136 16.67 -7.08 -9.85
CA THR A 136 15.58 -6.90 -8.87
C THR A 136 15.97 -7.16 -7.41
N GLY A 137 17.20 -7.57 -7.13
CA GLY A 137 17.59 -8.07 -5.81
C GLY A 137 16.87 -9.37 -5.39
N LEU A 138 15.95 -9.89 -6.22
CA LEU A 138 15.32 -11.19 -6.02
C LEU A 138 16.29 -12.28 -6.43
N ASN A 139 16.88 -12.94 -5.45
CA ASN A 139 17.76 -14.05 -5.70
C ASN A 139 16.95 -15.34 -5.93
N PHE A 140 16.94 -15.84 -7.17
CA PHE A 140 16.33 -17.12 -7.55
C PHE A 140 17.33 -18.28 -7.60
N ASN A 141 18.55 -18.13 -7.04
CA ASN A 141 19.57 -19.18 -7.05
C ASN A 141 19.07 -20.48 -6.41
N PHE A 142 18.13 -20.42 -5.47
CA PHE A 142 17.51 -21.60 -4.87
C PHE A 142 16.86 -22.52 -5.93
N MET A 143 16.41 -21.98 -7.08
CA MET A 143 15.79 -22.74 -8.16
C MET A 143 16.76 -23.76 -8.78
N TYR A 144 18.07 -23.50 -8.75
CA TYR A 144 19.06 -24.48 -9.23
C TYR A 144 19.05 -25.78 -8.43
N ILE A 145 18.62 -25.74 -7.17
CA ILE A 145 18.45 -26.91 -6.30
C ILE A 145 17.00 -27.39 -6.32
N ALA A 146 16.04 -26.48 -6.29
CA ALA A 146 14.63 -26.81 -6.19
C ALA A 146 14.09 -27.51 -7.45
N ILE A 147 14.48 -27.09 -8.65
CA ILE A 147 14.02 -27.73 -9.90
C ILE A 147 14.45 -29.19 -10.00
N PRO A 148 15.73 -29.57 -9.84
CA PRO A 148 16.14 -30.96 -9.80
C PRO A 148 15.43 -31.77 -8.72
N LEU A 149 15.22 -31.20 -7.54
CA LEU A 149 14.50 -31.86 -6.44
C LEU A 149 13.03 -32.13 -6.80
N VAL A 150 12.34 -31.16 -7.38
CA VAL A 150 10.96 -31.32 -7.85
C VAL A 150 10.88 -32.42 -8.92
N ILE A 151 11.77 -32.39 -9.92
CA ILE A 151 11.83 -33.43 -10.97
C ILE A 151 12.02 -34.80 -10.32
N PHE A 152 12.92 -34.93 -9.38
CA PHE A 152 13.18 -36.18 -8.68
C PHE A 152 11.94 -36.68 -7.91
N LEU A 153 11.26 -35.80 -7.16
CA LEU A 153 10.03 -36.14 -6.46
C LEU A 153 8.90 -36.54 -7.39
N GLU A 154 8.74 -35.85 -8.54
CA GLU A 154 7.72 -36.18 -9.52
C GLU A 154 7.95 -37.54 -10.17
N LEU A 155 9.20 -37.92 -10.40
CA LEU A 155 9.56 -39.26 -10.90
C LEU A 155 9.24 -40.34 -9.85
N ILE A 156 9.49 -40.07 -8.55
CA ILE A 156 9.09 -40.96 -7.46
C ILE A 156 7.57 -41.08 -7.41
N PHE A 157 6.82 -39.99 -7.45
CA PHE A 157 5.36 -39.99 -7.43
C PHE A 157 4.77 -40.76 -8.61
N ALA A 158 5.32 -40.55 -9.82
CA ALA A 158 4.93 -41.29 -10.98
C ALA A 158 5.18 -42.81 -10.85
N ARG A 159 6.29 -43.20 -10.18
CA ARG A 159 6.59 -44.61 -9.89
C ARG A 159 5.65 -45.20 -8.84
N LEU A 160 5.35 -44.43 -7.76
CA LEU A 160 4.41 -44.86 -6.73
C LEU A 160 3.00 -45.02 -7.29
N ALA A 161 2.51 -44.05 -8.06
CA ALA A 161 1.22 -44.12 -8.73
C ALA A 161 1.12 -45.31 -9.69
N THR A 162 2.24 -45.65 -10.36
CA THR A 162 2.29 -46.85 -11.23
C THR A 162 2.23 -48.14 -10.42
N ARG A 163 2.85 -48.20 -9.24
CA ARG A 163 2.76 -49.37 -8.35
C ARG A 163 1.34 -49.65 -7.89
N GLU A 164 0.56 -48.60 -7.58
CA GLU A 164 -0.82 -48.74 -7.14
C GLU A 164 -1.76 -49.36 -8.18
N ILE A 165 -1.51 -49.11 -9.48
CA ILE A 165 -2.29 -49.74 -10.57
C ILE A 165 -2.10 -51.26 -10.60
N TYR A 166 -0.91 -51.75 -10.23
CA TYR A 166 -0.58 -53.20 -10.30
C TYR A 166 -0.90 -53.96 -9.00
N LYS A 167 -1.39 -53.28 -7.96
CA LYS A 167 -1.91 -53.97 -6.76
C LYS A 167 -3.27 -54.55 -7.08
N SER A 168 -3.36 -55.89 -7.12
CA SER A 168 -4.53 -56.65 -7.57
C SER A 168 -5.66 -56.76 -6.51
N GLU A 169 -5.48 -56.22 -5.32
CA GLU A 169 -6.50 -56.26 -4.31
C GLU A 169 -7.45 -55.07 -4.43
N VAL A 170 -8.72 -55.37 -4.72
CA VAL A 170 -9.86 -54.43 -4.53
C VAL A 170 -10.05 -54.19 -3.05
N ARG A 171 -9.16 -53.42 -2.46
CA ARG A 171 -9.31 -52.93 -1.09
C ARG A 171 -10.31 -51.77 -1.15
N ASN A 172 -11.44 -51.93 -0.48
CA ASN A 172 -12.40 -50.86 -0.22
C ASN A 172 -11.68 -49.78 0.61
N ASN A 173 -10.97 -48.89 -0.07
CA ASN A 173 -10.18 -47.85 0.59
C ASN A 173 -10.98 -46.55 0.61
N TYR A 174 -11.66 -46.29 1.74
CA TYR A 174 -12.41 -45.05 1.95
C TYR A 174 -11.51 -43.83 2.20
N PHE A 175 -10.20 -44.04 2.37
CA PHE A 175 -9.24 -42.98 2.69
C PHE A 175 -9.26 -41.81 1.71
N PRO A 176 -9.21 -42.03 0.38
CA PRO A 176 -9.30 -40.91 -0.58
C PRO A 176 -10.62 -40.12 -0.48
N ALA A 177 -11.72 -40.81 -0.26
CA ALA A 177 -13.01 -40.18 -0.10
C ALA A 177 -13.08 -39.33 1.17
N ILE A 178 -12.53 -39.82 2.28
CA ILE A 178 -12.45 -39.05 3.54
C ILE A 178 -11.58 -37.80 3.35
N VAL A 179 -10.41 -37.93 2.72
CA VAL A 179 -9.52 -36.77 2.47
C VAL A 179 -10.21 -35.74 1.58
N MET A 180 -10.85 -36.16 0.48
CA MET A 180 -11.57 -35.27 -0.41
C MET A 180 -12.72 -34.55 0.31
N THR A 181 -13.46 -35.25 1.15
CA THR A 181 -14.53 -34.66 1.96
C THR A 181 -13.98 -33.63 2.93
N LEU A 182 -12.90 -33.96 3.63
CA LEU A 182 -12.24 -33.05 4.58
C LEU A 182 -11.76 -31.76 3.89
N VAL A 183 -11.06 -31.90 2.76
CA VAL A 183 -10.52 -30.76 1.99
C VAL A 183 -11.65 -29.87 1.45
N THR A 184 -12.72 -30.49 0.93
CA THR A 184 -13.91 -29.76 0.46
C THR A 184 -14.60 -29.04 1.62
N ALA A 185 -14.71 -29.69 2.77
CA ALA A 185 -15.24 -29.06 3.97
C ALA A 185 -14.37 -27.87 4.43
N CYS A 186 -13.03 -28.00 4.40
CA CYS A 186 -12.11 -26.90 4.70
C CYS A 186 -12.32 -25.73 3.73
N PHE A 187 -12.45 -25.99 2.43
CA PHE A 187 -12.68 -24.96 1.43
C PHE A 187 -14.00 -24.21 1.66
N ILE A 188 -15.09 -24.93 1.84
CA ILE A 188 -16.42 -24.34 2.11
C ILE A 188 -16.40 -23.56 3.43
N THR A 189 -15.81 -24.11 4.49
CA THR A 189 -15.74 -23.49 5.80
C THR A 189 -14.93 -22.20 5.75
N SER A 190 -13.80 -22.16 5.04
CA SER A 190 -13.01 -20.95 4.90
C SER A 190 -13.78 -19.81 4.22
N HIS A 191 -14.54 -20.11 3.17
CA HIS A 191 -15.41 -19.13 2.52
C HIS A 191 -16.57 -18.68 3.41
N GLY A 192 -17.19 -19.60 4.14
CA GLY A 192 -18.25 -19.27 5.11
C GLY A 192 -17.78 -18.35 6.23
N ILE A 193 -16.61 -18.65 6.82
CA ILE A 193 -16.01 -17.79 7.84
C ILE A 193 -15.68 -16.40 7.25
N TYR A 194 -15.17 -16.34 6.03
CA TYR A 194 -14.85 -15.05 5.40
C TYR A 194 -16.11 -14.22 5.11
N ILE A 195 -17.18 -14.83 4.62
CA ILE A 195 -18.47 -14.15 4.38
C ILE A 195 -18.99 -13.50 5.67
N TRP A 196 -18.94 -14.23 6.78
CA TRP A 196 -19.29 -13.70 8.10
C TRP A 196 -18.36 -12.57 8.53
N ALA A 197 -17.04 -12.77 8.42
CA ALA A 197 -16.04 -11.79 8.85
C ALA A 197 -16.12 -10.48 8.04
N ASP A 198 -16.35 -10.56 6.72
CA ASP A 198 -16.54 -9.40 5.85
C ASP A 198 -17.83 -8.62 6.23
N ALA A 199 -18.91 -9.33 6.47
CA ALA A 199 -20.17 -8.73 6.85
C ALA A 199 -20.13 -8.11 8.28
N ALA A 200 -19.41 -8.75 9.21
CA ALA A 200 -19.20 -8.28 10.57
C ALA A 200 -18.07 -7.24 10.70
N ASN A 201 -17.40 -6.84 9.59
CA ASN A 201 -16.19 -6.01 9.58
C ASN A 201 -15.09 -6.54 10.52
N TYR A 202 -14.94 -7.87 10.61
CA TYR A 202 -13.94 -8.49 11.46
C TYR A 202 -12.56 -8.53 10.78
N GLU A 203 -11.78 -7.46 11.00
CA GLU A 203 -10.52 -7.20 10.32
C GLU A 203 -9.46 -8.29 10.52
N LYS A 204 -9.45 -8.98 11.68
CA LYS A 204 -8.52 -10.08 11.98
C LYS A 204 -8.57 -11.25 10.98
N ILE A 205 -9.66 -11.37 10.22
CA ILE A 205 -9.83 -12.38 9.16
C ILE A 205 -9.74 -11.73 7.78
N THR A 206 -10.38 -10.56 7.58
CA THR A 206 -10.42 -9.94 6.25
C THR A 206 -9.02 -9.51 5.76
N ASN A 207 -8.12 -9.16 6.67
CA ASN A 207 -6.72 -8.85 6.37
C ASN A 207 -5.91 -10.08 5.88
N LEU A 208 -6.38 -11.30 6.16
CA LEU A 208 -5.75 -12.53 5.67
C LEU A 208 -6.16 -12.92 4.24
N ARG A 209 -7.03 -12.12 3.58
CA ARG A 209 -7.53 -12.38 2.23
C ARG A 209 -6.42 -12.59 1.20
N SER A 210 -5.34 -11.83 1.29
CA SER A 210 -4.25 -11.81 0.32
C SER A 210 -3.11 -12.79 0.63
N VAL A 211 -3.25 -13.66 1.63
CA VAL A 211 -2.17 -14.58 2.05
C VAL A 211 -1.97 -15.74 1.07
N PHE A 212 -3.02 -16.22 0.42
CA PHE A 212 -2.94 -17.38 -0.46
C PHE A 212 -3.11 -17.02 -1.94
N PRO A 213 -2.41 -17.73 -2.85
CA PRO A 213 -2.52 -17.46 -4.28
C PRO A 213 -3.93 -17.72 -4.81
N ALA A 214 -4.38 -16.86 -5.71
CA ALA A 214 -5.70 -16.91 -6.34
C ALA A 214 -6.88 -17.07 -5.34
N HIS A 215 -6.71 -16.58 -4.11
CA HIS A 215 -7.75 -16.61 -3.09
C HIS A 215 -8.68 -15.39 -3.22
N TYR A 216 -9.87 -15.64 -3.76
CA TYR A 216 -10.93 -14.64 -3.92
C TYR A 216 -12.17 -15.08 -3.14
N PRO A 217 -12.19 -14.89 -1.81
CA PRO A 217 -13.31 -15.35 -0.99
C PRO A 217 -14.60 -14.60 -1.36
N MET A 218 -15.72 -15.28 -1.24
CA MET A 218 -17.03 -14.71 -1.49
C MET A 218 -17.39 -13.68 -0.43
N THR A 219 -18.14 -12.64 -0.84
CA THR A 219 -18.70 -11.63 0.06
C THR A 219 -20.21 -11.59 -0.11
N ALA A 220 -20.96 -11.42 0.98
CA ALA A 220 -22.42 -11.35 0.96
C ALA A 220 -22.96 -10.28 1.92
N LYS A 221 -22.20 -9.21 2.16
CA LYS A 221 -22.52 -8.18 3.15
C LYS A 221 -23.90 -7.56 2.92
N SER A 222 -24.21 -7.14 1.69
CA SER A 222 -25.52 -6.56 1.36
C SER A 222 -26.68 -7.56 1.57
N PHE A 223 -26.49 -8.82 1.20
CA PHE A 223 -27.48 -9.86 1.41
C PHE A 223 -27.77 -10.10 2.90
N LEU A 224 -26.72 -10.24 3.72
CA LEU A 224 -26.84 -10.51 5.15
C LEU A 224 -27.45 -9.34 5.92
N THR A 225 -27.11 -8.09 5.56
CA THR A 225 -27.70 -6.90 6.17
C THR A 225 -29.17 -6.70 5.78
N THR A 226 -29.55 -6.95 4.51
CA THR A 226 -30.95 -6.84 4.05
C THR A 226 -31.86 -7.85 4.72
N HIS A 227 -31.34 -9.03 5.08
CA HIS A 227 -32.12 -10.08 5.75
C HIS A 227 -32.03 -10.01 7.29
N GLY A 228 -31.39 -8.98 7.86
CA GLY A 228 -31.30 -8.78 9.31
C GLY A 228 -30.45 -9.84 10.04
N TRP A 229 -29.62 -10.60 9.34
CA TRP A 229 -28.76 -11.63 9.94
C TRP A 229 -27.51 -11.02 10.60
N ILE A 230 -27.18 -9.78 10.23
CA ILE A 230 -26.15 -8.99 10.88
C ILE A 230 -26.73 -7.58 11.07
N GLU A 231 -26.72 -7.09 12.29
CA GLU A 231 -27.02 -5.69 12.56
C GLU A 231 -25.98 -4.82 11.84
N ASN A 232 -26.42 -3.64 11.36
CA ASN A 232 -25.50 -2.62 10.88
C ASN A 232 -24.59 -2.20 12.06
N ILE A 233 -23.58 -2.97 12.33
CA ILE A 233 -22.52 -2.63 13.25
C ILE A 233 -21.73 -1.51 12.56
N THR A 234 -22.16 -0.28 12.77
CA THR A 234 -21.26 0.86 12.74
C THR A 234 -20.11 0.44 13.68
N ALA A 235 -18.93 0.27 13.13
CA ALA A 235 -17.77 -0.31 13.76
C ALA A 235 -17.70 0.00 15.26
N LYS A 236 -18.12 -0.92 16.12
CA LYS A 236 -17.61 -0.99 17.47
C LYS A 236 -16.19 -1.51 17.32
N THR A 237 -15.28 -0.59 17.26
CA THR A 237 -13.85 -0.82 17.35
C THR A 237 -13.58 -1.36 18.74
N ASP A 238 -13.56 -2.68 18.88
CA ASP A 238 -12.90 -3.28 20.03
C ASP A 238 -11.41 -2.93 19.89
N GLY A 239 -10.94 -2.10 20.81
CA GLY A 239 -9.59 -1.51 20.79
C GLY A 239 -8.47 -2.51 21.05
N THR A 240 -8.31 -3.49 20.16
CA THR A 240 -7.22 -4.46 20.26
C THR A 240 -6.84 -4.99 18.89
N SER A 241 -6.12 -4.23 18.09
CA SER A 241 -5.19 -4.82 17.12
C SER A 241 -4.34 -3.81 16.36
N THR A 242 -3.39 -3.17 17.05
CA THR A 242 -2.17 -2.65 16.44
C THR A 242 -1.22 -3.78 15.99
N SER A 243 -1.60 -5.04 16.11
CA SER A 243 -0.72 -6.20 15.96
C SER A 243 -0.37 -6.55 14.51
N ASN A 244 -1.11 -6.02 13.53
CA ASN A 244 -0.78 -6.24 12.10
C ASN A 244 0.20 -5.21 11.54
N ILE A 245 0.63 -4.24 12.35
CA ILE A 245 1.57 -3.20 11.96
C ILE A 245 2.74 -3.19 12.95
N ALA A 246 3.96 -3.20 12.41
CA ALA A 246 5.16 -2.86 13.15
C ALA A 246 5.43 -1.36 12.94
N TYR A 247 4.96 -0.50 13.84
CA TYR A 247 5.17 0.94 13.76
C TYR A 247 5.39 1.55 15.15
N PRO A 248 6.47 2.31 15.32
CA PRO A 248 7.65 2.36 14.45
C PRO A 248 8.40 1.02 14.41
N LEU A 249 9.28 0.80 13.41
CA LEU A 249 10.05 -0.46 13.28
C LEU A 249 11.06 -0.66 14.42
N THR A 250 11.53 0.43 15.00
CA THR A 250 12.43 0.47 16.15
C THR A 250 12.00 1.55 17.11
N GLU A 251 12.43 1.45 18.36
CA GLU A 251 12.20 2.51 19.34
C GLU A 251 12.75 3.85 18.86
N ILE A 252 11.95 4.91 19.03
CA ILE A 252 12.33 6.26 18.64
C ILE A 252 13.30 6.85 19.66
N LYS A 253 14.50 7.13 19.18
CA LYS A 253 15.54 7.83 19.93
C LYS A 253 15.59 9.28 19.48
N PHE A 254 15.72 10.19 20.40
CA PHE A 254 15.92 11.61 20.14
C PHE A 254 16.90 12.19 21.14
N GLU A 255 17.62 13.21 20.72
CA GLU A 255 18.58 13.94 21.52
C GLU A 255 18.05 15.35 21.74
N GLU A 256 18.13 15.82 22.98
CA GLU A 256 17.72 17.18 23.30
C GLU A 256 18.67 18.15 22.59
N LYS A 257 18.11 19.04 21.75
CA LYS A 257 18.92 20.06 21.07
C LYS A 257 19.21 21.23 22.01
N ASP A 258 20.45 21.74 21.96
CA ASP A 258 20.89 22.88 22.78
C ASP A 258 20.01 24.10 22.58
N ILE A 259 19.47 24.32 21.38
CA ILE A 259 18.54 25.40 21.05
C ILE A 259 17.17 24.76 20.73
N GLN A 260 16.25 24.96 21.65
CA GLN A 260 14.86 24.50 21.49
C GLN A 260 14.11 25.43 20.52
N LYS A 261 13.63 24.85 19.43
CA LYS A 261 12.95 25.58 18.36
C LYS A 261 11.44 25.33 18.41
N ASN A 262 10.70 26.35 18.02
CA ASN A 262 9.28 26.22 17.71
C ASN A 262 9.11 25.77 16.26
N VAL A 263 7.92 25.24 15.96
CA VAL A 263 7.53 24.94 14.57
C VAL A 263 6.15 25.51 14.26
N ILE A 264 6.04 26.19 13.13
CA ILE A 264 4.77 26.66 12.56
C ILE A 264 4.63 26.02 11.19
N THR A 265 3.58 25.25 10.97
CA THR A 265 3.28 24.64 9.66
C THR A 265 2.05 25.28 9.06
N ILE A 266 2.16 25.85 7.87
CA ILE A 266 1.09 26.58 7.19
C ILE A 266 0.73 25.84 5.91
N PHE A 267 -0.51 25.33 5.84
CA PHE A 267 -1.07 24.72 4.63
C PHE A 267 -2.03 25.70 3.95
N ILE A 268 -1.72 26.12 2.74
CA ILE A 268 -2.56 26.99 1.90
C ILE A 268 -3.30 26.08 0.91
N ASN A 269 -4.47 25.59 1.29
CA ASN A 269 -5.19 24.60 0.53
C ASN A 269 -5.90 25.20 -0.70
N GLY A 270 -5.68 24.60 -1.86
CA GLY A 270 -6.13 25.10 -3.15
C GLY A 270 -5.07 25.91 -3.90
N LEU A 271 -3.81 25.87 -3.46
CA LEU A 271 -2.67 26.56 -4.09
C LEU A 271 -1.78 25.54 -4.81
N SER A 272 -1.48 25.77 -6.09
CA SER A 272 -0.47 25.06 -6.86
C SER A 272 0.75 25.93 -7.13
N TYR A 273 1.87 25.32 -7.44
CA TYR A 273 3.12 26.05 -7.74
C TYR A 273 2.97 27.03 -8.93
N SER A 274 2.14 26.68 -9.91
CA SER A 274 1.86 27.54 -11.07
C SER A 274 1.01 28.79 -10.75
N ASP A 275 0.47 28.90 -9.56
CA ASP A 275 -0.25 30.09 -9.09
C ASP A 275 0.69 31.16 -8.53
N LEU A 276 1.99 30.85 -8.38
CA LEU A 276 2.99 31.81 -7.93
C LEU A 276 3.34 32.77 -9.08
N ASP A 277 2.86 33.98 -8.99
CA ASP A 277 3.20 35.07 -9.92
C ASP A 277 3.38 36.40 -9.19
N ALA A 278 4.19 37.29 -9.76
CA ALA A 278 4.54 38.56 -9.13
C ALA A 278 3.37 39.52 -8.91
N GLU A 279 2.27 39.37 -9.65
CA GLU A 279 1.07 40.19 -9.53
C GLU A 279 0.11 39.68 -8.44
N THR A 280 -0.02 38.36 -8.35
CA THR A 280 -1.03 37.69 -7.46
C THR A 280 -0.43 37.34 -6.11
N THR A 281 0.82 36.88 -6.08
CA THR A 281 1.45 36.31 -4.88
C THR A 281 2.83 36.90 -4.59
N PRO A 282 2.98 38.26 -4.57
CA PRO A 282 4.28 38.91 -4.38
C PRO A 282 4.95 38.53 -3.04
N ASN A 283 4.18 38.32 -1.96
CA ASN A 283 4.74 37.95 -0.65
C ASN A 283 5.25 36.50 -0.63
N LEU A 284 4.50 35.54 -1.20
CA LEU A 284 4.96 34.15 -1.34
C LEU A 284 6.22 34.06 -2.23
N ILE A 285 6.29 34.86 -3.31
CA ILE A 285 7.50 34.92 -4.15
C ILE A 285 8.67 35.49 -3.35
N LYS A 286 8.46 36.55 -2.57
CA LYS A 286 9.49 37.13 -1.70
C LYS A 286 9.97 36.08 -0.69
N LEU A 287 9.04 35.41 0.02
CA LEU A 287 9.38 34.36 0.96
C LEU A 287 10.16 33.21 0.32
N LYS A 288 9.79 32.82 -0.91
CA LYS A 288 10.53 31.82 -1.69
C LYS A 288 11.95 32.28 -2.03
N MET A 289 12.13 33.55 -2.39
CA MET A 289 13.44 34.10 -2.76
C MET A 289 14.36 34.32 -1.56
N ASP A 290 13.80 34.68 -0.42
CA ASP A 290 14.57 35.04 0.78
C ASP A 290 14.92 33.81 1.65
N ASN A 291 14.25 32.67 1.43
CA ASN A 291 14.36 31.48 2.26
C ASN A 291 14.68 30.22 1.45
N LEU A 292 14.80 29.08 2.15
CA LEU A 292 14.97 27.79 1.50
C LEU A 292 13.67 27.36 0.83
N SER A 293 13.73 27.05 -0.46
CA SER A 293 12.58 26.59 -1.24
C SER A 293 12.89 25.35 -2.06
N PHE A 294 11.85 24.58 -2.40
CA PHE A 294 11.95 23.37 -3.21
C PHE A 294 11.11 23.51 -4.48
N GLU A 295 11.76 23.34 -5.62
CA GLU A 295 11.12 23.52 -6.92
C GLU A 295 10.17 22.38 -7.27
N ASN A 296 10.45 21.16 -6.80
CA ASN A 296 9.73 19.93 -7.16
C ASN A 296 9.11 19.26 -5.95
N HIS A 297 8.19 20.00 -5.28
CA HIS A 297 7.39 19.42 -4.19
C HIS A 297 6.02 19.02 -4.72
N TYR A 298 5.68 17.73 -4.51
CA TYR A 298 4.45 17.14 -5.06
C TYR A 298 3.56 16.56 -3.98
N LEU A 299 2.26 16.81 -4.10
CA LEU A 299 1.24 16.14 -3.33
C LEU A 299 1.07 14.70 -3.85
N PRO A 300 1.19 13.67 -3.02
CA PRO A 300 1.00 12.29 -3.46
C PRO A 300 -0.45 11.97 -3.86
N TYR A 301 -1.44 12.70 -3.33
CA TYR A 301 -2.86 12.41 -3.53
C TYR A 301 -3.63 13.62 -4.06
N ASP A 302 -4.74 13.39 -4.74
CA ASP A 302 -5.70 14.44 -5.15
C ASP A 302 -6.84 14.58 -4.13
N ASP A 303 -6.50 14.57 -2.85
CA ASP A 303 -7.43 14.68 -1.73
C ASP A 303 -6.75 15.38 -0.54
N LEU A 304 -7.45 16.35 0.04
CA LEU A 304 -6.96 17.15 1.16
C LEU A 304 -6.54 16.30 2.36
N TYR A 305 -7.41 15.40 2.78
CA TYR A 305 -7.21 14.60 3.99
C TYR A 305 -6.12 13.55 3.83
N ASN A 306 -6.05 12.95 2.65
CA ASN A 306 -5.00 11.97 2.33
C ASN A 306 -3.61 12.62 2.34
N ASN A 307 -3.50 13.87 1.84
CA ASN A 307 -2.24 14.61 1.88
C ASN A 307 -1.91 15.11 3.30
N LEU A 308 -2.89 15.47 4.11
CA LEU A 308 -2.67 15.79 5.52
C LEU A 308 -2.15 14.57 6.29
N PHE A 309 -2.75 13.39 6.06
CA PHE A 309 -2.24 12.15 6.64
C PHE A 309 -0.79 11.89 6.19
N ALA A 310 -0.50 12.00 4.90
CA ALA A 310 0.86 11.87 4.37
C ALA A 310 1.83 12.86 5.02
N SER A 311 1.42 14.11 5.23
CA SER A 311 2.25 15.16 5.83
C SER A 311 2.58 14.89 7.30
N TRP A 312 1.60 14.42 8.08
CA TRP A 312 1.74 14.27 9.52
C TRP A 312 2.22 12.90 9.96
N PHE A 313 1.93 11.86 9.20
CA PHE A 313 2.39 10.51 9.52
C PHE A 313 3.58 10.06 8.68
N GLY A 314 3.88 10.72 7.56
CA GLY A 314 4.91 10.30 6.62
C GLY A 314 4.60 8.94 5.98
N LEU A 315 3.33 8.52 5.95
CA LEU A 315 2.89 7.18 5.57
C LEU A 315 1.92 7.20 4.38
N PRO A 316 1.90 6.12 3.56
CA PRO A 316 0.90 5.94 2.52
C PRO A 316 -0.51 5.80 3.10
N ILE A 317 -1.52 6.29 2.32
CA ILE A 317 -2.93 6.35 2.75
C ILE A 317 -3.53 4.99 3.14
N GLN A 318 -2.97 3.89 2.68
CA GLN A 318 -3.42 2.54 3.03
C GLN A 318 -3.27 2.21 4.54
N TYR A 319 -2.48 3.00 5.27
CA TYR A 319 -2.34 2.89 6.72
C TYR A 319 -3.34 3.76 7.49
N GLU A 320 -4.00 4.71 6.81
CA GLU A 320 -4.88 5.70 7.41
C GLU A 320 -5.94 5.08 8.31
N GLN A 321 -6.67 4.10 7.80
CA GLN A 321 -7.77 3.48 8.55
C GLN A 321 -7.29 2.86 9.87
N ILE A 322 -6.12 2.22 9.88
CA ILE A 322 -5.58 1.58 11.08
C ILE A 322 -5.13 2.63 12.09
N PHE A 323 -4.42 3.67 11.62
CA PHE A 323 -3.93 4.73 12.50
C PHE A 323 -5.06 5.56 13.12
N THR A 324 -6.08 5.90 12.32
CA THR A 324 -7.22 6.72 12.78
C THR A 324 -8.20 5.94 13.64
N SER A 325 -8.41 4.65 13.36
CA SER A 325 -9.30 3.80 14.17
C SER A 325 -8.73 3.48 15.55
N HIS A 326 -7.41 3.35 15.66
CA HIS A 326 -6.73 3.04 16.92
C HIS A 326 -6.17 4.29 17.61
N SER A 327 -6.42 5.48 17.07
CA SER A 327 -5.88 6.76 17.58
C SER A 327 -4.37 6.72 17.81
N VAL A 328 -3.63 6.07 16.88
CA VAL A 328 -2.16 6.02 16.92
C VAL A 328 -1.63 7.42 16.63
N GLU A 329 -0.83 7.96 17.52
CA GLU A 329 -0.21 9.27 17.33
C GLU A 329 0.95 9.19 16.33
N ASN A 330 1.18 10.25 15.57
CA ASN A 330 2.37 10.34 14.74
C ASN A 330 3.62 10.61 15.60
N ILE A 331 4.79 10.28 15.10
CA ILE A 331 6.05 10.36 15.86
C ILE A 331 6.33 11.78 16.36
N SER A 332 6.10 12.80 15.53
CA SER A 332 6.34 14.19 15.95
C SER A 332 5.42 14.58 17.11
N ASN A 333 4.14 14.22 17.09
CA ASN A 333 3.22 14.52 18.18
C ASN A 333 3.58 13.76 19.46
N ASP A 334 4.00 12.50 19.36
CA ASP A 334 4.43 11.69 20.51
C ASP A 334 5.66 12.32 21.20
N VAL A 335 6.69 12.68 20.40
CA VAL A 335 7.88 13.34 20.95
C VAL A 335 7.56 14.75 21.48
N MET A 336 6.75 15.53 20.75
CA MET A 336 6.31 16.87 21.21
C MET A 336 5.57 16.83 22.54
N GLN A 337 4.78 15.78 22.80
CA GLN A 337 4.09 15.62 24.09
C GLN A 337 5.09 15.27 25.20
N LYS A 338 6.08 14.41 24.94
CA LYS A 338 7.14 14.06 25.90
C LYS A 338 8.02 15.26 26.25
N GLU A 339 8.26 16.14 25.26
CA GLU A 339 9.05 17.36 25.39
C GLU A 339 8.20 18.60 25.79
N GLU A 340 6.97 18.39 26.26
CA GLU A 340 6.06 19.42 26.79
C GLU A 340 5.75 20.58 25.83
N TYR A 341 5.72 20.31 24.50
CA TYR A 341 5.32 21.32 23.52
C TYR A 341 3.86 21.71 23.65
N LEU A 342 3.59 23.01 23.55
CA LEU A 342 2.25 23.54 23.40
C LEU A 342 1.77 23.35 21.96
N ILE A 343 1.02 22.26 21.72
CA ILE A 343 0.51 21.92 20.39
C ILE A 343 -0.85 22.58 20.16
N ARG A 344 -0.98 23.36 19.08
CA ARG A 344 -2.22 24.03 18.69
C ARG A 344 -2.44 24.00 17.17
N GLY A 345 -3.67 23.64 16.76
CA GLY A 345 -4.11 23.72 15.38
C GLY A 345 -5.15 24.81 15.18
N PHE A 346 -5.09 25.52 14.07
CA PHE A 346 -6.10 26.47 13.62
C PHE A 346 -6.52 26.10 12.20
N THR A 347 -7.82 26.04 11.97
CA THR A 347 -8.38 25.80 10.64
C THR A 347 -9.46 26.83 10.33
N SER A 348 -9.53 27.31 9.12
CA SER A 348 -10.69 28.06 8.67
C SER A 348 -11.78 27.12 8.19
N THR A 349 -13.04 27.57 8.23
CA THR A 349 -14.23 26.74 8.04
C THR A 349 -14.21 25.98 6.71
N ILE A 350 -14.19 24.68 6.82
CA ILE A 350 -14.64 23.73 5.82
C ILE A 350 -15.91 23.15 6.44
N ASN A 351 -17.06 23.23 5.82
CA ASN A 351 -18.37 22.79 6.34
C ASN A 351 -18.36 21.93 7.63
N GLY A 352 -19.06 22.37 8.66
CA GLY A 352 -18.98 22.00 10.09
C GLY A 352 -19.05 20.53 10.56
N SER A 353 -18.97 19.52 9.68
CA SER A 353 -18.87 18.10 10.07
C SER A 353 -17.45 17.51 9.93
N GLU A 354 -16.48 18.30 9.50
CA GLU A 354 -15.16 17.82 9.08
C GLU A 354 -14.04 18.01 10.12
N ASP A 355 -14.32 18.70 11.25
CA ASP A 355 -13.33 18.95 12.30
C ASP A 355 -12.79 17.66 12.93
N SER A 356 -13.64 16.66 13.10
CA SER A 356 -13.22 15.36 13.63
C SER A 356 -12.31 14.59 12.64
N LYS A 357 -12.55 14.75 11.36
CA LYS A 357 -11.72 14.12 10.31
C LYS A 357 -10.37 14.82 10.22
N LEU A 358 -10.35 16.15 10.26
CA LEU A 358 -9.12 16.92 10.26
C LEU A 358 -8.24 16.59 11.47
N SER A 359 -8.83 16.49 12.65
CA SER A 359 -8.16 16.10 13.89
C SER A 359 -7.51 14.71 13.77
N LYS A 360 -8.21 13.74 13.23
CA LYS A 360 -7.68 12.37 13.00
C LYS A 360 -6.54 12.36 12.01
N MET A 361 -6.66 13.09 10.89
CA MET A 361 -5.63 13.12 9.82
C MET A 361 -4.36 13.85 10.25
N THR A 362 -4.45 14.80 11.14
CA THR A 362 -3.28 15.50 11.70
C THR A 362 -2.71 14.82 12.95
N GLY A 363 -3.41 13.82 13.50
CA GLY A 363 -3.05 13.20 14.77
C GLY A 363 -3.22 14.14 15.97
N MET A 364 -3.92 15.27 15.82
CA MET A 364 -4.18 16.20 16.91
C MET A 364 -5.47 15.83 17.64
N LYS A 365 -5.48 15.95 18.96
CA LYS A 365 -6.71 15.81 19.74
C LYS A 365 -7.69 16.95 19.41
N ASN A 366 -8.99 16.67 19.36
CA ASN A 366 -10.03 17.64 18.98
C ASN A 366 -9.97 18.95 19.80
N ASN A 367 -9.61 18.89 21.08
CA ASN A 367 -9.48 20.06 21.95
C ASN A 367 -8.28 20.97 21.61
N LYS A 368 -7.35 20.50 20.80
CA LYS A 368 -6.18 21.27 20.33
C LYS A 368 -6.44 21.98 19.00
N LEU A 369 -7.53 21.65 18.31
CA LEU A 369 -7.92 22.24 17.03
C LEU A 369 -8.98 23.32 17.24
N LYS A 370 -8.76 24.53 16.72
CA LYS A 370 -9.71 25.66 16.73
C LYS A 370 -10.18 25.97 15.32
N ASN A 371 -11.50 25.87 15.08
CA ASN A 371 -12.12 26.24 13.82
C ASN A 371 -12.55 27.71 13.86
N LEU A 372 -12.23 28.46 12.81
CA LEU A 372 -12.44 29.89 12.70
C LEU A 372 -13.17 30.24 11.39
N SER A 373 -13.87 31.36 11.36
CA SER A 373 -14.78 31.74 10.29
C SER A 373 -14.09 32.08 8.95
N SER A 374 -12.83 32.49 8.98
CA SER A 374 -12.06 32.86 7.78
C SER A 374 -10.56 32.78 8.02
N ASP A 375 -9.77 32.74 6.94
CA ASP A 375 -8.30 32.75 6.99
C ASP A 375 -7.76 34.02 7.66
N THR A 376 -8.41 35.16 7.47
CA THR A 376 -8.01 36.42 8.11
C THR A 376 -8.13 36.35 9.63
N VAL A 377 -9.26 35.83 10.12
CA VAL A 377 -9.48 35.66 11.58
C VAL A 377 -8.49 34.63 12.12
N LEU A 378 -8.24 33.54 11.34
CA LEU A 378 -7.30 32.49 11.70
C LEU A 378 -5.88 33.04 11.87
N LEU A 379 -5.37 33.79 10.91
CA LEU A 379 -4.01 34.34 10.95
C LEU A 379 -3.83 35.32 12.11
N ASN A 380 -4.84 36.15 12.41
CA ASN A 380 -4.80 37.07 13.55
C ASN A 380 -4.82 36.30 14.89
N GLU A 381 -5.75 35.38 15.07
CA GLU A 381 -5.84 34.56 16.29
C GLU A 381 -4.58 33.71 16.53
N ALA A 382 -4.01 33.16 15.43
CA ALA A 382 -2.77 32.40 15.52
C ALA A 382 -1.60 33.31 15.94
N ALA A 383 -1.49 34.52 15.38
CA ALA A 383 -0.46 35.47 15.77
C ALA A 383 -0.60 35.87 17.25
N ASP A 384 -1.83 36.19 17.72
CA ASP A 384 -2.09 36.52 19.11
C ASP A 384 -1.76 35.36 20.07
N PHE A 385 -2.07 34.11 19.65
CA PHE A 385 -1.73 32.92 20.41
C PHE A 385 -0.20 32.73 20.51
N ILE A 386 0.52 32.86 19.40
CA ILE A 386 1.97 32.71 19.35
C ILE A 386 2.66 33.76 20.20
N GLU A 387 2.24 35.03 20.07
CA GLU A 387 2.80 36.13 20.87
C GLU A 387 2.59 36.00 22.39
N LYS A 388 1.44 35.46 22.80
CA LYS A 388 1.15 35.20 24.22
C LYS A 388 1.94 34.07 24.84
N ASN A 389 2.49 33.19 24.01
CA ASN A 389 3.14 31.94 24.45
C ASN A 389 4.62 31.87 24.05
N THR A 390 5.29 32.99 23.83
CA THR A 390 6.69 33.06 23.38
C THR A 390 7.68 32.34 24.29
N GLU A 391 7.35 32.23 25.60
CA GLU A 391 8.19 31.52 26.58
C GLU A 391 8.04 29.99 26.52
N ASN A 392 7.03 29.47 25.84
CA ASN A 392 6.75 28.06 25.72
C ASN A 392 7.35 27.49 24.43
N ARG A 393 7.68 26.19 24.44
CA ARG A 393 7.93 25.42 23.20
C ARG A 393 6.61 25.25 22.48
N MET A 394 6.53 25.63 21.21
CA MET A 394 5.26 25.61 20.47
C MET A 394 5.36 24.81 19.16
N ALA A 395 4.27 24.09 18.89
CA ALA A 395 4.00 23.49 17.58
C ALA A 395 2.63 23.97 17.10
N VAL A 396 2.60 24.84 16.12
CA VAL A 396 1.39 25.48 15.63
C VAL A 396 1.13 25.06 14.18
N THR A 397 -0.08 24.60 13.88
CA THR A 397 -0.50 24.22 12.53
C THR A 397 -1.63 25.12 12.07
N LEU A 398 -1.49 25.69 10.88
CA LEU A 398 -2.48 26.55 10.25
C LEU A 398 -2.98 25.90 8.96
N SER A 399 -4.29 25.71 8.83
CA SER A 399 -4.93 25.19 7.61
C SER A 399 -5.84 26.27 7.03
N LEU A 400 -5.37 26.93 5.97
CA LEU A 400 -6.03 28.03 5.28
C LEU A 400 -6.87 27.46 4.13
N ASN A 401 -8.20 27.65 4.19
CA ASN A 401 -9.14 26.94 3.31
C ASN A 401 -10.01 27.86 2.44
N SER A 402 -9.77 29.16 2.44
CA SER A 402 -10.60 30.13 1.68
C SER A 402 -10.64 29.85 0.17
N LEU A 403 -9.60 29.20 -0.38
CA LEU A 403 -9.51 28.89 -1.81
C LEU A 403 -10.33 27.66 -2.22
N LEU A 404 -10.78 26.83 -1.25
CA LEU A 404 -11.49 25.57 -1.56
C LEU A 404 -12.91 25.76 -2.09
N ASN A 405 -13.63 26.73 -1.54
CA ASN A 405 -15.06 26.96 -1.81
C ASN A 405 -15.32 28.00 -2.92
N ILE A 406 -14.36 28.19 -3.83
CA ILE A 406 -14.45 29.18 -4.91
C ILE A 406 -14.95 28.50 -6.19
N ASN A 407 -15.81 29.19 -6.95
CA ASN A 407 -16.50 28.60 -8.11
C ASN A 407 -15.91 29.03 -9.47
N SER A 408 -14.94 29.95 -9.52
CA SER A 408 -14.29 30.35 -10.78
C SER A 408 -12.79 30.64 -10.60
N ALA A 409 -12.01 30.39 -11.64
CA ALA A 409 -10.57 30.66 -11.65
C ALA A 409 -10.24 32.13 -11.41
N GLU A 410 -11.05 33.05 -11.90
CA GLU A 410 -10.86 34.49 -11.70
C GLU A 410 -11.11 34.88 -10.23
N SER A 411 -12.14 34.34 -9.62
CA SER A 411 -12.40 34.53 -8.19
C SER A 411 -11.29 33.90 -7.34
N HIS A 412 -10.76 32.75 -7.75
CA HIS A 412 -9.61 32.12 -7.11
C HIS A 412 -8.39 33.07 -7.09
N LYS A 413 -8.04 33.65 -8.23
CA LYS A 413 -6.91 34.60 -8.34
C LYS A 413 -7.09 35.82 -7.40
N ARG A 414 -8.32 36.36 -7.31
CA ARG A 414 -8.63 37.48 -6.41
C ARG A 414 -8.48 37.10 -4.92
N HIS A 415 -9.01 35.96 -4.52
CA HIS A 415 -8.90 35.49 -3.14
C HIS A 415 -7.46 35.13 -2.78
N LEU A 416 -6.72 34.54 -3.70
CA LEU A 416 -5.30 34.24 -3.52
C LEU A 416 -4.48 35.51 -3.28
N LYS A 417 -4.73 36.59 -4.03
CA LYS A 417 -4.06 37.89 -3.83
C LYS A 417 -4.34 38.49 -2.45
N LEU A 418 -5.58 38.34 -1.96
CA LEU A 418 -5.94 38.79 -0.62
C LEU A 418 -5.24 37.94 0.45
N LEU A 419 -5.25 36.62 0.29
CA LEU A 419 -4.60 35.67 1.19
C LEU A 419 -3.09 35.90 1.26
N ASP A 420 -2.42 36.10 0.11
CA ASP A 420 -1.00 36.41 0.04
C ASP A 420 -0.65 37.68 0.84
N THR A 421 -1.48 38.74 0.71
CA THR A 421 -1.30 39.98 1.46
C THR A 421 -1.44 39.74 2.97
N GLN A 422 -2.38 38.91 3.39
CA GLN A 422 -2.59 38.60 4.81
C GLN A 422 -1.49 37.71 5.37
N LEU A 423 -1.03 36.73 4.60
CA LEU A 423 0.11 35.90 4.96
C LEU A 423 1.39 36.72 5.12
N GLY A 424 1.63 37.68 4.19
CA GLY A 424 2.76 38.60 4.30
C GLY A 424 2.72 39.40 5.60
N LYS A 425 1.55 39.96 5.97
CA LYS A 425 1.38 40.66 7.26
C LYS A 425 1.61 39.74 8.46
N PHE A 426 1.12 38.52 8.41
CA PHE A 426 1.33 37.54 9.48
C PHE A 426 2.81 37.24 9.68
N ILE A 427 3.54 36.94 8.61
CA ILE A 427 4.99 36.65 8.71
C ILE A 427 5.76 37.90 9.19
N SER A 428 5.48 39.09 8.62
CA SER A 428 6.12 40.36 9.08
C SER A 428 5.89 40.61 10.57
N ARG A 429 4.67 40.35 11.08
CA ARG A 429 4.37 40.47 12.49
C ARG A 429 5.22 39.53 13.36
N LEU A 430 5.44 38.30 12.93
CA LEU A 430 6.33 37.35 13.63
C LEU A 430 7.80 37.79 13.58
N GLU A 431 8.25 38.35 12.45
CA GLU A 431 9.61 38.89 12.27
C GLU A 431 9.85 40.12 13.18
N GLU A 432 8.93 41.08 13.23
CA GLU A 432 8.99 42.25 14.07
C GLU A 432 9.14 41.90 15.56
N LYS A 433 8.49 40.82 15.98
CA LYS A 433 8.56 40.26 17.34
C LYS A 433 9.75 39.30 17.56
N LYS A 434 10.61 39.11 16.54
CA LYS A 434 11.77 38.18 16.57
C LYS A 434 11.40 36.72 16.85
N ILE A 435 10.12 36.36 16.61
CA ILE A 435 9.66 34.97 16.83
C ILE A 435 10.29 34.03 15.82
N THR A 436 10.51 34.49 14.59
CA THR A 436 11.15 33.73 13.52
C THR A 436 12.61 33.36 13.82
N GLU A 437 13.30 34.09 14.72
CA GLU A 437 14.67 33.76 15.12
C GLU A 437 14.78 32.42 15.89
N ARG A 438 13.66 31.90 16.43
CA ARG A 438 13.57 30.65 17.20
C ARG A 438 12.52 29.70 16.64
N THR A 439 12.01 29.97 15.46
CA THR A 439 10.86 29.23 14.90
C THR A 439 11.15 28.81 13.48
N MET A 440 11.04 27.51 13.20
CA MET A 440 10.98 27.02 11.83
C MET A 440 9.56 27.21 11.31
N VAL A 441 9.40 27.90 10.18
CA VAL A 441 8.10 28.04 9.52
C VAL A 441 8.13 27.25 8.22
N ILE A 442 7.20 26.30 8.08
CA ILE A 442 7.00 25.48 6.89
C ILE A 442 5.75 25.94 6.18
N ILE A 443 5.85 26.36 4.92
CA ILE A 443 4.72 26.79 4.11
C ILE A 443 4.57 25.80 2.93
N SER A 444 3.39 25.19 2.82
CA SER A 444 3.06 24.29 1.73
C SER A 444 1.55 24.26 1.46
N SER A 445 1.06 23.27 0.74
CA SER A 445 -0.36 23.02 0.51
C SER A 445 -0.67 21.53 0.72
N SER A 446 -1.90 21.20 1.11
CA SER A 446 -2.38 19.82 1.14
C SER A 446 -3.39 19.51 0.03
N LEU A 447 -3.76 20.49 -0.79
CA LEU A 447 -4.57 20.32 -1.99
C LEU A 447 -4.21 21.36 -3.04
N GLY A 448 -3.96 20.91 -4.27
CA GLY A 448 -3.66 21.79 -5.39
C GLY A 448 -4.89 22.54 -5.93
N ASN A 449 -4.65 23.53 -6.77
CA ASN A 449 -5.69 24.36 -7.38
C ASN A 449 -6.60 23.52 -8.29
N LYS A 450 -7.90 23.46 -7.99
CA LYS A 450 -8.88 22.67 -8.74
C LYS A 450 -9.16 23.20 -10.16
N PHE A 451 -8.79 24.43 -10.47
CA PHE A 451 -8.97 25.03 -11.79
C PHE A 451 -7.81 24.69 -12.74
N ILE A 452 -6.75 24.06 -12.23
CA ILE A 452 -5.68 23.53 -13.05
C ILE A 452 -6.11 22.13 -13.49
N GLY A 453 -6.58 22.02 -14.75
CA GLY A 453 -7.03 20.78 -15.35
C GLY A 453 -5.90 19.96 -15.96
N GLY A 454 -6.14 18.66 -16.13
CA GLY A 454 -5.33 17.74 -16.92
C GLY A 454 -6.14 16.49 -17.25
N ALA A 455 -5.97 15.93 -18.45
CA ALA A 455 -6.63 14.70 -18.89
C ALA A 455 -6.04 13.43 -18.23
N SER A 456 -4.98 13.58 -17.45
CA SER A 456 -4.26 12.50 -16.80
C SER A 456 -4.91 12.09 -15.50
N VAL A 457 -4.77 10.80 -15.15
CA VAL A 457 -5.15 10.22 -13.85
C VAL A 457 -4.50 11.00 -12.69
N TYR A 458 -3.29 11.53 -12.88
CA TYR A 458 -2.57 12.39 -11.95
C TYR A 458 -2.06 13.62 -12.70
N SER A 459 -2.55 14.81 -12.33
CA SER A 459 -2.10 16.07 -12.92
C SER A 459 -0.88 16.58 -12.14
N LYS A 460 0.29 16.43 -12.73
CA LYS A 460 1.55 16.86 -12.15
C LYS A 460 1.58 18.37 -11.90
N LYS A 461 1.03 19.16 -12.83
CA LYS A 461 0.93 20.61 -12.73
C LYS A 461 0.03 21.06 -11.57
N LYS A 462 -1.11 20.37 -11.34
CA LYS A 462 -2.01 20.61 -10.21
C LYS A 462 -1.36 20.23 -8.88
N GLN A 463 -0.70 19.06 -8.83
CA GLN A 463 -0.16 18.49 -7.60
C GLN A 463 1.22 19.04 -7.21
N ARG A 464 1.88 19.80 -8.08
CA ARG A 464 3.07 20.56 -7.72
C ARG A 464 2.66 21.78 -6.91
N VAL A 465 3.13 21.85 -5.66
CA VAL A 465 2.76 22.93 -4.72
C VAL A 465 4.01 23.64 -4.20
N PRO A 466 3.90 24.88 -3.71
CA PRO A 466 5.00 25.55 -3.04
C PRO A 466 5.47 24.78 -1.81
N PHE A 467 6.78 24.76 -1.58
CA PHE A 467 7.37 24.25 -0.35
C PHE A 467 8.52 25.16 0.07
N ILE A 468 8.26 25.97 1.11
CA ILE A 468 9.17 27.01 1.59
C ILE A 468 9.44 26.76 3.06
N ILE A 469 10.70 26.82 3.46
CA ILE A 469 11.12 26.66 4.86
C ILE A 469 11.89 27.92 5.29
N ILE A 470 11.32 28.64 6.23
CA ILE A 470 11.99 29.69 6.98
C ILE A 470 12.68 29.01 8.16
N ASN A 471 14.00 28.87 8.10
CA ASN A 471 14.76 28.21 9.17
C ASN A 471 15.77 29.21 9.75
N PRO A 472 15.70 29.50 11.07
CA PRO A 472 16.59 30.51 11.69
C PRO A 472 18.08 30.16 11.59
N ASP A 473 18.42 28.86 11.61
CA ASP A 473 19.82 28.39 11.58
C ASP A 473 20.32 28.06 10.19
N SER A 474 19.54 28.36 9.14
CA SER A 474 19.89 27.91 7.80
C SER A 474 20.95 28.80 7.16
N GLU A 475 22.07 28.21 6.80
CA GLU A 475 23.01 28.77 5.83
C GLU A 475 22.43 28.85 4.41
N ASN A 476 21.25 28.22 4.22
CA ASN A 476 20.57 28.08 2.91
C ASN A 476 19.52 29.20 2.65
N LYS A 477 19.71 30.40 3.18
CA LYS A 477 18.82 31.55 2.87
C LYS A 477 18.91 31.89 1.40
N GLY A 478 17.76 32.03 0.74
CA GLY A 478 17.67 32.34 -0.70
C GLY A 478 18.08 31.19 -1.62
N VAL A 479 18.19 29.95 -1.08
CA VAL A 479 18.53 28.78 -1.89
C VAL A 479 17.27 28.10 -2.39
N SER A 480 17.20 27.84 -3.71
CA SER A 480 16.16 27.03 -4.32
C SER A 480 16.72 25.67 -4.73
N LYS A 481 16.26 24.60 -4.07
CA LYS A 481 16.70 23.21 -4.36
C LYS A 481 15.79 22.57 -5.41
N ASN A 482 16.42 22.02 -6.46
CA ASN A 482 15.73 21.28 -7.52
C ASN A 482 15.63 19.77 -7.20
N ILE A 483 15.25 19.43 -5.97
CA ILE A 483 15.14 18.06 -5.49
C ILE A 483 13.67 17.66 -5.43
N LEU A 484 13.38 16.41 -5.78
CA LEU A 484 12.05 15.83 -5.70
C LEU A 484 11.65 15.58 -4.24
N THR A 485 10.66 16.33 -3.76
CA THR A 485 10.12 16.24 -2.39
C THR A 485 8.60 16.06 -2.40
N SER A 486 8.04 15.63 -1.29
CA SER A 486 6.60 15.38 -1.17
C SER A 486 6.06 15.63 0.23
N SER A 487 4.75 15.61 0.38
CA SER A 487 4.10 15.70 1.69
C SER A 487 4.61 14.67 2.70
N PHE A 488 5.08 13.50 2.25
CA PHE A 488 5.66 12.49 3.16
C PHE A 488 6.90 12.99 3.94
N ASP A 489 7.55 14.04 3.46
CA ASP A 489 8.81 14.55 3.99
C ASP A 489 8.63 15.56 5.13
N ILE A 490 7.41 16.10 5.32
CA ILE A 490 7.15 17.15 6.31
C ILE A 490 7.37 16.63 7.73
N ASN A 491 6.75 15.50 8.10
CA ASN A 491 6.93 14.92 9.43
C ASN A 491 8.38 14.50 9.72
N PRO A 492 9.09 13.77 8.86
CA PRO A 492 10.51 13.45 9.07
C PRO A 492 11.38 14.69 9.24
N THR A 493 11.12 15.76 8.47
CA THR A 493 11.87 17.01 8.61
C THR A 493 11.65 17.66 9.99
N ILE A 494 10.40 17.73 10.45
CA ILE A 494 10.07 18.25 11.79
C ILE A 494 10.72 17.37 12.87
N ALA A 495 10.59 16.04 12.76
CA ALA A 495 11.12 15.10 13.73
C ALA A 495 12.65 15.23 13.89
N VAL A 496 13.39 15.33 12.79
CA VAL A 496 14.86 15.44 12.83
C VAL A 496 15.30 16.84 13.21
N GLU A 497 14.76 17.87 12.56
CA GLU A 497 15.27 19.24 12.68
C GLU A 497 14.81 19.98 13.93
N ILE A 498 13.60 19.72 14.39
CA ILE A 498 13.01 20.38 15.56
C ILE A 498 13.15 19.51 16.80
N LEU A 499 12.83 18.24 16.70
CA LEU A 499 12.70 17.33 17.84
C LEU A 499 13.96 16.51 18.10
N GLY A 500 15.00 16.62 17.26
CA GLY A 500 16.26 15.91 17.46
C GLY A 500 16.15 14.39 17.33
N VAL A 501 15.18 13.88 16.58
CA VAL A 501 15.05 12.43 16.37
C VAL A 501 16.24 11.91 15.59
N THR A 502 16.97 10.96 16.19
CA THR A 502 18.17 10.32 15.62
C THR A 502 17.85 8.97 14.97
N THR A 503 16.68 8.41 15.25
CA THR A 503 16.22 7.20 14.58
C THR A 503 16.02 7.45 13.08
N PRO A 504 16.57 6.60 12.18
CA PRO A 504 16.43 6.77 10.73
C PRO A 504 14.97 6.90 10.29
N CYS A 505 14.68 7.85 9.39
CA CYS A 505 13.32 8.14 8.90
C CYS A 505 12.61 6.89 8.34
N VAL A 506 13.37 5.99 7.72
CA VAL A 506 12.87 4.72 7.20
C VAL A 506 12.17 3.83 8.25
N ASN A 507 12.42 4.04 9.53
CA ASN A 507 11.81 3.27 10.61
C ASN A 507 10.42 3.79 11.03
N TYR A 508 10.03 4.97 10.56
CA TYR A 508 8.73 5.55 10.94
C TYR A 508 8.00 6.28 9.79
N GLY A 509 8.55 6.27 8.57
CA GLY A 509 7.93 6.88 7.40
C GLY A 509 8.51 6.38 6.09
N ILE A 510 7.94 6.84 4.97
CA ILE A 510 8.50 6.67 3.63
C ILE A 510 9.11 7.96 3.10
N GLY A 511 8.96 9.07 3.84
CA GLY A 511 9.60 10.36 3.58
C GLY A 511 10.97 10.46 4.23
N ASP A 512 11.68 11.54 3.91
CA ASP A 512 13.01 11.85 4.41
C ASP A 512 13.10 13.28 4.94
N ASN A 513 14.16 13.58 5.70
CA ASN A 513 14.47 14.96 6.06
C ASN A 513 14.96 15.74 4.82
N VAL A 514 14.19 16.75 4.37
CA VAL A 514 14.49 17.51 3.15
C VAL A 514 15.75 18.36 3.24
N LEU A 515 16.21 18.69 4.46
CA LEU A 515 17.44 19.47 4.62
C LEU A 515 18.68 18.63 4.29
N ALA A 516 18.64 17.34 4.64
CA ALA A 516 19.70 16.38 4.38
C ALA A 516 19.53 15.61 3.05
N LEU A 517 18.38 15.76 2.38
CA LEU A 517 18.11 15.04 1.13
C LEU A 517 18.89 15.67 -0.02
N GLU A 518 19.68 14.84 -0.72
CA GLU A 518 20.48 15.26 -1.89
C GLU A 518 19.80 14.90 -3.21
N GLN A 519 19.22 13.70 -3.29
CA GLN A 519 18.60 13.19 -4.52
C GLN A 519 17.48 12.21 -4.20
N ARG A 520 16.44 12.21 -5.04
CA ARG A 520 15.37 11.20 -5.04
C ARG A 520 14.91 10.92 -6.46
N ASP A 521 14.78 9.65 -6.83
CA ASP A 521 14.40 9.23 -8.18
C ASP A 521 12.90 9.35 -8.43
N TYR A 522 12.09 9.03 -7.41
CA TYR A 522 10.62 9.05 -7.51
C TYR A 522 9.94 9.19 -6.15
N ILE A 523 8.68 9.60 -6.19
CA ILE A 523 7.73 9.56 -5.07
C ILE A 523 6.70 8.49 -5.39
N PRO A 524 6.55 7.45 -4.55
CA PRO A 524 5.53 6.44 -4.75
C PRO A 524 4.17 6.93 -4.25
N THR A 525 3.10 6.70 -5.03
CA THR A 525 1.72 6.99 -4.62
C THR A 525 0.75 6.02 -5.25
N THR A 526 -0.50 6.06 -4.83
CA THR A 526 -1.59 5.25 -5.39
C THR A 526 -2.77 6.12 -5.78
N GLN A 527 -3.43 5.76 -6.89
CA GLN A 527 -4.70 6.37 -7.26
C GLN A 527 -5.66 5.30 -7.78
N GLY A 528 -6.73 5.09 -7.05
CA GLY A 528 -7.58 3.93 -7.24
C GLY A 528 -6.77 2.63 -7.08
N ASN A 529 -6.82 1.77 -8.10
CA ASN A 529 -6.08 0.50 -8.11
C ASN A 529 -4.75 0.57 -8.88
N ASN A 530 -4.24 1.77 -9.16
CA ASN A 530 -2.99 1.97 -9.88
C ASN A 530 -1.89 2.42 -8.92
N LEU A 531 -0.68 1.90 -9.11
CA LEU A 531 0.52 2.42 -8.47
C LEU A 531 1.13 3.48 -9.40
N LEU A 532 1.48 4.61 -8.84
CA LEU A 532 2.10 5.74 -9.55
C LEU A 532 3.49 6.00 -8.96
N LEU A 533 4.46 6.25 -9.84
CA LEU A 533 5.78 6.75 -9.48
C LEU A 533 5.93 8.14 -10.10
N ILE A 534 5.97 9.15 -9.25
CA ILE A 534 6.14 10.55 -9.66
C ILE A 534 7.64 10.81 -9.71
N SER A 535 8.20 11.04 -10.89
CA SER A 535 9.58 11.46 -11.09
C SER A 535 9.65 12.93 -11.48
N GLN A 536 10.86 13.47 -11.59
CA GLN A 536 11.04 14.88 -11.91
C GLN A 536 10.41 15.28 -13.24
N ASP A 537 10.48 14.42 -14.27
CA ASP A 537 10.02 14.75 -15.61
C ASP A 537 8.65 14.17 -15.97
N ALA A 538 8.26 13.05 -15.33
CA ALA A 538 7.09 12.30 -15.73
C ALA A 538 6.43 11.56 -14.56
N VAL A 539 5.25 11.01 -14.79
CA VAL A 539 4.58 10.07 -13.87
C VAL A 539 4.44 8.73 -14.57
N THR A 540 5.02 7.69 -13.98
CA THR A 540 4.87 6.31 -14.45
C THR A 540 3.71 5.65 -13.72
N ILE A 541 2.72 5.16 -14.47
CA ILE A 541 1.49 4.56 -13.96
C ILE A 541 1.50 3.07 -14.25
N TYR A 542 1.54 2.26 -13.21
CA TYR A 542 1.39 0.82 -13.25
C TYR A 542 -0.08 0.45 -13.05
N LYS A 543 -0.76 0.11 -14.12
CA LYS A 543 -2.18 -0.24 -14.09
C LYS A 543 -2.38 -1.68 -13.63
N ARG A 544 -3.50 -1.96 -12.96
CA ARG A 544 -3.87 -3.30 -12.49
C ARG A 544 -3.81 -4.40 -13.57
N ASN A 545 -4.04 -4.04 -14.83
CA ASN A 545 -3.99 -4.98 -15.97
C ASN A 545 -2.58 -5.21 -16.53
N GLY A 546 -1.54 -4.78 -15.82
CA GLY A 546 -0.13 -4.92 -16.21
C GLY A 546 0.34 -3.94 -17.29
N LYS A 547 -0.51 -3.05 -17.77
CA LYS A 547 -0.08 -1.98 -18.68
C LYS A 547 0.67 -0.92 -17.89
N VAL A 548 1.81 -0.49 -18.42
CA VAL A 548 2.58 0.63 -17.88
C VAL A 548 2.52 1.76 -18.86
N VAL A 549 2.20 2.94 -18.37
CA VAL A 549 2.18 4.16 -19.16
C VAL A 549 2.96 5.24 -18.42
N THR A 550 3.67 6.05 -19.16
CA THR A 550 4.27 7.29 -18.65
C THR A 550 3.45 8.46 -19.16
N THR A 551 3.09 9.34 -18.26
CA THR A 551 2.41 10.58 -18.59
C THR A 551 3.32 11.74 -18.28
N THR A 552 3.52 12.58 -19.26
CA THR A 552 4.01 13.96 -19.13
C THR A 552 2.81 14.89 -19.09
N GLU A 553 3.03 16.21 -18.98
CA GLU A 553 1.92 17.18 -19.00
C GLU A 553 1.13 17.15 -20.32
N GLU A 554 1.78 16.79 -21.44
CA GLU A 554 1.23 16.89 -22.79
C GLU A 554 0.77 15.54 -23.36
N GLU A 555 1.40 14.42 -22.97
CA GLU A 555 1.20 13.13 -23.62
C GLU A 555 1.16 11.93 -22.66
N ILE A 556 0.38 10.95 -23.04
CA ILE A 556 0.38 9.62 -22.40
C ILE A 556 1.01 8.63 -23.38
N ARG A 557 2.16 8.05 -23.01
CA ARG A 557 2.88 7.10 -23.85
C ARG A 557 2.97 5.73 -23.16
N PRO A 558 2.90 4.62 -23.91
CA PRO A 558 3.28 3.33 -23.37
C PRO A 558 4.73 3.37 -22.86
N ALA A 559 4.97 2.87 -21.67
CA ALA A 559 6.29 2.85 -21.07
C ALA A 559 6.74 1.40 -20.79
N ARG A 560 8.06 1.23 -20.68
CA ARG A 560 8.63 0.01 -20.12
C ARG A 560 8.56 0.10 -18.59
N ALA A 561 8.21 -1.01 -17.96
CA ALA A 561 8.24 -1.10 -16.51
C ALA A 561 9.70 -1.04 -16.03
N ASN A 562 10.02 -0.12 -15.13
CA ASN A 562 11.22 -0.25 -14.31
C ASN A 562 10.86 -1.13 -13.10
N LEU A 563 11.30 -2.38 -13.13
CA LEU A 563 10.93 -3.36 -12.12
C LEU A 563 11.61 -3.07 -10.78
N GLU A 564 12.82 -2.51 -10.81
CA GLU A 564 13.54 -2.10 -9.60
C GLU A 564 12.76 -1.04 -8.82
N ASN A 565 12.33 0.04 -9.50
CA ASN A 565 11.53 1.09 -8.88
C ASN A 565 10.17 0.58 -8.41
N LEU A 566 9.55 -0.34 -9.16
CA LEU A 566 8.32 -0.99 -8.75
C LEU A 566 8.49 -1.77 -7.44
N ILE A 567 9.54 -2.59 -7.35
CA ILE A 567 9.84 -3.40 -6.15
C ILE A 567 10.16 -2.51 -4.95
N ARG A 568 10.96 -1.46 -5.14
CA ARG A 568 11.28 -0.49 -4.09
C ARG A 568 9.99 0.18 -3.59
N ALA A 569 9.14 0.68 -4.48
CA ALA A 569 7.86 1.30 -4.11
C ALA A 569 6.92 0.33 -3.38
N MET A 570 6.83 -0.92 -3.82
CA MET A 570 6.02 -1.95 -3.13
C MET A 570 6.59 -2.27 -1.74
N ARG A 571 7.91 -2.27 -1.57
CA ARG A 571 8.56 -2.42 -0.26
C ARG A 571 8.21 -1.25 0.64
N ASP A 572 8.26 -0.02 0.14
CA ASP A 572 7.91 1.18 0.89
C ASP A 572 6.45 1.14 1.35
N PHE A 573 5.52 0.76 0.47
CA PHE A 573 4.11 0.61 0.82
C PHE A 573 3.82 -0.51 1.83
N ASN A 574 4.62 -1.55 1.87
CA ASN A 574 4.38 -2.69 2.77
C ASN A 574 5.34 -2.70 3.97
N ARG A 575 6.17 -1.66 4.13
CA ARG A 575 7.25 -1.60 5.11
C ARG A 575 6.79 -1.87 6.54
N PHE A 576 5.66 -1.33 6.94
CA PHE A 576 5.12 -1.43 8.30
C PHE A 576 4.07 -2.54 8.46
N LYS A 577 3.81 -3.34 7.44
CA LYS A 577 2.98 -4.53 7.56
C LYS A 577 3.81 -5.68 8.13
N LYS A 578 3.30 -6.31 9.20
CA LYS A 578 3.87 -7.54 9.77
C LYS A 578 3.66 -8.74 8.87
#